data_cbd0f3d07444e6f9459b970236c63f49
#
_entry.id   cbd0f3d07444e6f9459b970236c63f49
#
_cell.length_a   1.000
_cell.length_b   1.000
_cell.length_c   1.000
_cell.angle_alpha   90.00
_cell.angle_beta   90.00
_cell.angle_gamma   90.00
#
_symmetry.space_group_name_H-M   'P 1'
#
loop_
_entity.id
_entity.type
_entity.pdbx_description
1 polymer ?
#
loop_
_entity_poly.entity_id
_entity_poly.type
_entity_poly.pdbx_seq_one_letter_code
_entity_poly.pdbx_strand_id
1 'polypeptide(L)'
;MSTYAFANLNIKNILTISWQSIGPSKEWIPIRHYDFDSSANPQAFGYTSTDVVQTITLGEAPIPGRTVKVVYAVNPAPMTSNSDVYTTTTGLPESTRDVVVLGAAYRLLSFLDPARAAQVSPQADETDSKRPYGASRDATKQLYALYTQRLSEETKAQQNNYPPKVHYSRR
;
A
#
# COMPACT_ATOMS: atom_id res chain seq x y z
N MET A 1 -19.76 23.61 4.17
CA MET A 1 -19.09 22.36 3.79
C MET A 1 -18.43 22.57 2.44
N SER A 2 -17.20 22.12 2.27
CA SER A 2 -16.48 22.19 0.99
C SER A 2 -16.11 20.78 0.55
N THR A 3 -16.52 20.40 -0.68
CA THR A 3 -16.22 19.09 -1.25
C THR A 3 -15.16 19.24 -2.34
N TYR A 4 -14.14 18.40 -2.28
CA TYR A 4 -13.04 18.33 -3.24
C TYR A 4 -13.08 16.97 -3.94
N ALA A 5 -13.05 16.99 -5.26
CA ALA A 5 -13.09 15.79 -6.09
C ALA A 5 -11.70 15.50 -6.68
N PHE A 6 -11.34 14.22 -6.71
CA PHE A 6 -10.08 13.72 -7.24
C PHE A 6 -10.37 12.59 -8.23
N ALA A 7 -9.95 12.73 -9.45
CA ALA A 7 -10.12 11.70 -10.47
C ALA A 7 -8.89 10.80 -10.57
N ASN A 8 -9.12 9.48 -10.67
CA ASN A 8 -8.12 8.45 -11.00
C ASN A 8 -6.92 8.34 -10.04
N LEU A 9 -7.01 8.86 -8.80
CA LEU A 9 -5.93 8.74 -7.81
C LEU A 9 -5.92 7.39 -7.07
N ASN A 10 -7.04 6.66 -7.09
CA ASN A 10 -7.20 5.38 -6.40
C ASN A 10 -6.77 5.42 -4.93
N ILE A 11 -7.23 6.45 -4.21
CA ILE A 11 -6.95 6.65 -2.79
C ILE A 11 -7.57 5.51 -2.00
N LYS A 12 -6.79 4.85 -1.15
CA LYS A 12 -7.26 3.77 -0.27
C LYS A 12 -7.66 4.27 1.10
N ASN A 13 -6.91 5.22 1.62
CA ASN A 13 -7.17 5.78 2.93
C ASN A 13 -6.61 7.20 3.03
N ILE A 14 -7.29 8.05 3.77
CA ILE A 14 -6.81 9.39 4.13
C ILE A 14 -6.10 9.30 5.46
N LEU A 15 -4.85 9.74 5.50
CA LEU A 15 -4.04 9.74 6.71
C LEU A 15 -4.20 11.03 7.50
N THR A 16 -4.05 12.18 6.83
CA THR A 16 -4.24 13.49 7.47
C THR A 16 -4.72 14.52 6.46
N ILE A 17 -5.54 15.45 6.91
CA ILE A 17 -5.90 16.66 6.17
C ILE A 17 -5.53 17.85 7.04
N SER A 18 -4.90 18.86 6.47
CA SER A 18 -4.52 20.09 7.16
C SER A 18 -4.59 21.28 6.22
N TRP A 19 -4.82 22.45 6.78
CA TRP A 19 -4.76 23.70 6.04
C TRP A 19 -3.68 24.62 6.60
N GLN A 20 -3.13 25.49 5.75
CA GLN A 20 -2.05 26.38 6.14
C GLN A 20 -2.57 27.66 6.77
N SER A 21 -2.05 28.05 7.94
CA SER A 21 -2.39 29.32 8.60
C SER A 21 -1.85 30.53 7.84
N ILE A 22 -2.45 31.71 8.04
CA ILE A 22 -2.01 32.97 7.39
C ILE A 22 -0.84 33.63 8.16
N GLY A 23 -0.46 33.10 9.32
CA GLY A 23 0.61 33.67 10.14
C GLY A 23 2.00 33.58 9.49
N PRO A 24 2.97 34.33 9.97
CA PRO A 24 4.35 34.30 9.47
C PRO A 24 4.99 32.91 9.58
N SER A 25 4.57 32.09 10.53
CA SER A 25 5.03 30.72 10.75
C SER A 25 4.43 29.70 9.76
N LYS A 26 3.38 30.05 9.00
CA LYS A 26 2.71 29.16 8.04
C LYS A 26 2.45 27.74 8.58
N GLU A 27 1.92 27.66 9.79
CA GLU A 27 1.66 26.38 10.45
C GLU A 27 0.56 25.57 9.77
N TRP A 28 0.69 24.24 9.82
CA TRP A 28 -0.32 23.32 9.32
C TRP A 28 -1.31 22.96 10.44
N ILE A 29 -2.54 23.44 10.29
CA ILE A 29 -3.63 23.18 11.24
C ILE A 29 -4.42 21.96 10.77
N PRO A 30 -4.54 20.90 11.58
CA PRO A 30 -5.24 19.70 11.18
C PRO A 30 -6.75 19.92 11.11
N ILE A 31 -7.39 19.40 10.04
CA ILE A 31 -8.85 19.31 9.90
C ILE A 31 -9.28 17.98 10.51
N ARG A 32 -10.17 18.01 11.49
CA ARG A 32 -10.59 16.84 12.25
C ARG A 32 -11.83 16.15 11.69
N HIS A 33 -12.74 16.94 11.10
CA HIS A 33 -14.01 16.46 10.60
C HIS A 33 -14.01 16.50 9.08
N TYR A 34 -13.92 15.33 8.48
CA TYR A 34 -14.05 15.14 7.05
C TYR A 34 -14.74 13.80 6.76
N ASP A 35 -15.39 13.74 5.62
CA ASP A 35 -15.98 12.54 5.06
C ASP A 35 -15.28 12.18 3.74
N PHE A 36 -14.99 10.91 3.53
CA PHE A 36 -14.31 10.41 2.35
C PHE A 36 -15.21 9.40 1.63
N ASP A 37 -15.61 9.76 0.40
CA ASP A 37 -16.34 8.86 -0.49
C ASP A 37 -15.41 8.34 -1.58
N SER A 38 -15.25 7.02 -1.63
CA SER A 38 -14.38 6.32 -2.59
C SER A 38 -15.04 6.07 -3.95
N SER A 39 -16.33 6.36 -4.11
CA SER A 39 -17.14 6.02 -5.29
C SER A 39 -18.16 7.11 -5.67
N ALA A 40 -17.73 8.36 -5.67
CA ALA A 40 -18.59 9.47 -6.03
C ALA A 40 -19.00 9.42 -7.50
N ASN A 41 -20.20 9.95 -7.81
CA ASN A 41 -20.67 10.03 -9.19
C ASN A 41 -19.80 11.01 -10.00
N PRO A 42 -19.06 10.55 -11.03
CA PRO A 42 -18.16 11.40 -11.80
C PRO A 42 -18.86 12.62 -12.43
N GLN A 43 -20.05 12.42 -12.97
CA GLN A 43 -20.80 13.46 -13.68
C GLN A 43 -21.22 14.62 -12.78
N ALA A 44 -21.41 14.37 -11.48
CA ALA A 44 -21.74 15.41 -10.50
C ALA A 44 -20.59 16.41 -10.31
N PHE A 45 -19.37 16.04 -10.67
CA PHE A 45 -18.15 16.85 -10.53
C PHE A 45 -17.51 17.23 -11.87
N GLY A 46 -18.23 17.02 -12.99
CA GLY A 46 -17.75 17.41 -14.32
C GLY A 46 -16.73 16.46 -14.95
N TYR A 47 -16.58 15.23 -14.43
CA TYR A 47 -15.73 14.19 -15.00
C TYR A 47 -16.54 13.27 -15.95
N THR A 48 -15.82 12.45 -16.74
CA THR A 48 -16.46 11.48 -17.63
C THR A 48 -17.00 10.28 -16.83
N SER A 49 -17.97 9.56 -17.37
CA SER A 49 -18.59 8.39 -16.71
C SER A 49 -17.62 7.22 -16.52
N THR A 50 -16.48 7.25 -17.20
CA THR A 50 -15.41 6.23 -17.09
C THR A 50 -14.36 6.54 -16.00
N ASP A 51 -14.37 7.76 -15.48
CA ASP A 51 -13.44 8.17 -14.43
C ASP A 51 -13.86 7.60 -13.08
N VAL A 52 -12.90 7.16 -12.30
CA VAL A 52 -13.11 6.82 -10.88
C VAL A 52 -12.91 8.08 -10.07
N VAL A 53 -13.99 8.65 -9.58
CA VAL A 53 -13.95 9.89 -8.78
C VAL A 53 -14.11 9.57 -7.31
N GLN A 54 -13.21 10.13 -6.52
CA GLN A 54 -13.22 10.06 -5.06
C GLN A 54 -13.37 11.47 -4.52
N THR A 55 -14.12 11.64 -3.45
CA THR A 55 -14.36 12.98 -2.88
C THR A 55 -14.00 13.05 -1.41
N ILE A 56 -13.55 14.23 -1.00
CA ILE A 56 -13.35 14.59 0.40
C ILE A 56 -14.25 15.77 0.70
N THR A 57 -15.19 15.59 1.62
CA THR A 57 -16.04 16.66 2.14
C THR A 57 -15.52 17.09 3.50
N LEU A 58 -15.15 18.36 3.61
CA LEU A 58 -14.67 18.94 4.86
C LEU A 58 -15.87 19.49 5.66
N GLY A 59 -15.96 19.10 6.95
CA GLY A 59 -16.96 19.61 7.86
C GLY A 59 -16.78 21.12 8.16
N GLU A 60 -15.53 21.56 8.16
CA GLU A 60 -15.13 22.96 8.29
C GLU A 60 -14.65 23.46 6.94
N ALA A 61 -15.31 24.47 6.38
CA ALA A 61 -14.84 25.07 5.14
C ALA A 61 -13.56 25.89 5.40
N PRO A 62 -12.42 25.56 4.78
CA PRO A 62 -11.26 26.42 4.87
C PRO A 62 -11.56 27.78 4.24
N ILE A 63 -10.95 28.84 4.78
CA ILE A 63 -11.09 30.18 4.21
C ILE A 63 -10.59 30.15 2.76
N PRO A 64 -11.33 30.73 1.78
CA PRO A 64 -10.93 30.76 0.39
C PRO A 64 -9.49 31.27 0.20
N GLY A 65 -8.75 30.66 -0.72
CA GLY A 65 -7.35 31.00 -1.02
C GLY A 65 -6.30 30.35 -0.11
N ARG A 66 -6.69 29.48 0.83
CA ARG A 66 -5.74 28.71 1.65
C ARG A 66 -5.35 27.40 1.02
N THR A 67 -4.09 27.03 1.17
CA THR A 67 -3.60 25.73 0.75
C THR A 67 -4.08 24.65 1.71
N VAL A 68 -4.68 23.60 1.15
CA VAL A 68 -5.06 22.37 1.88
C VAL A 68 -4.06 21.27 1.50
N LYS A 69 -3.50 20.61 2.51
CA LYS A 69 -2.63 19.44 2.35
C LYS A 69 -3.39 18.19 2.72
N VAL A 70 -3.49 17.28 1.79
CA VAL A 70 -4.08 15.95 2.00
C VAL A 70 -2.94 14.93 1.92
N VAL A 71 -2.79 14.11 2.95
CA VAL A 71 -1.86 12.97 2.97
C VAL A 71 -2.70 11.71 2.92
N TYR A 72 -2.46 10.89 1.94
CA TYR A 72 -3.26 9.71 1.66
C TYR A 72 -2.40 8.51 1.29
N ALA A 73 -2.96 7.32 1.43
CA ALA A 73 -2.36 6.07 1.00
C ALA A 73 -2.97 5.60 -0.32
N VAL A 74 -2.13 5.17 -1.24
CA VAL A 74 -2.51 4.51 -2.50
C VAL A 74 -1.82 3.16 -2.61
N ASN A 75 -2.32 2.28 -3.48
CA ASN A 75 -1.57 1.08 -3.83
C ASN A 75 -0.31 1.46 -4.61
N PRO A 76 0.81 0.75 -4.39
CA PRO A 76 1.98 0.92 -5.24
C PRO A 76 1.64 0.65 -6.70
N ALA A 77 2.21 1.44 -7.61
CA ALA A 77 2.06 1.16 -9.03
C ALA A 77 2.76 -0.17 -9.40
N PRO A 78 2.16 -0.98 -10.28
CA PRO A 78 2.78 -2.23 -10.72
C PRO A 78 4.01 -1.94 -11.57
N MET A 79 5.05 -2.76 -11.40
CA MET A 79 6.18 -2.81 -12.33
C MET A 79 5.77 -3.61 -13.56
N THR A 80 5.86 -3.01 -14.74
CA THR A 80 5.41 -3.61 -16.00
C THR A 80 6.55 -3.92 -16.95
N SER A 81 7.73 -3.33 -16.73
CA SER A 81 8.92 -3.50 -17.55
C SER A 81 10.14 -3.87 -16.71
N ASN A 82 11.08 -4.61 -17.31
CA ASN A 82 12.38 -4.91 -16.68
C ASN A 82 13.26 -3.66 -16.50
N SER A 83 12.94 -2.56 -17.20
CA SER A 83 13.61 -1.26 -17.06
C SER A 83 13.04 -0.39 -15.94
N ASP A 84 11.94 -0.80 -15.32
CA ASP A 84 11.31 -0.03 -14.26
C ASP A 84 12.22 0.01 -13.02
N VAL A 85 12.41 1.22 -12.49
CA VAL A 85 13.16 1.41 -11.25
C VAL A 85 12.19 1.28 -10.07
N TYR A 86 12.47 0.34 -9.15
CA TYR A 86 11.58 -0.02 -8.06
C TYR A 86 11.04 1.19 -7.29
N THR A 87 11.91 2.07 -6.81
CA THR A 87 11.53 3.21 -5.98
C THR A 87 10.71 4.26 -6.72
N THR A 88 11.09 4.57 -7.97
CA THR A 88 10.39 5.59 -8.77
C THR A 88 9.07 5.08 -9.32
N THR A 89 8.99 3.83 -9.74
CA THR A 89 7.77 3.26 -10.31
C THR A 89 6.75 2.94 -9.23
N THR A 90 7.16 2.27 -8.15
CA THR A 90 6.22 1.85 -7.10
C THR A 90 5.95 2.92 -6.05
N GLY A 91 6.83 3.91 -5.91
CA GLY A 91 6.81 4.90 -4.81
C GLY A 91 7.20 4.34 -3.44
N LEU A 92 7.63 3.07 -3.38
CA LEU A 92 8.07 2.43 -2.14
C LEU A 92 9.55 2.70 -1.88
N PRO A 93 9.97 2.83 -0.61
CA PRO A 93 11.39 2.97 -0.27
C PRO A 93 12.17 1.69 -0.60
N GLU A 94 13.47 1.82 -0.89
CA GLU A 94 14.34 0.69 -1.24
C GLU A 94 14.40 -0.36 -0.12
N SER A 95 14.21 0.02 1.14
CA SER A 95 14.15 -0.87 2.30
C SER A 95 13.03 -1.93 2.21
N THR A 96 11.98 -1.70 1.42
CA THR A 96 10.88 -2.64 1.23
C THR A 96 11.14 -3.68 0.15
N ARG A 97 12.21 -3.56 -0.62
CA ARG A 97 12.50 -4.42 -1.76
C ARG A 97 12.71 -5.88 -1.38
N ASP A 98 13.42 -6.12 -0.30
CA ASP A 98 13.65 -7.47 0.22
C ASP A 98 12.35 -8.16 0.67
N VAL A 99 11.38 -7.40 1.22
CA VAL A 99 10.06 -7.91 1.58
C VAL A 99 9.31 -8.42 0.35
N VAL A 100 9.35 -7.67 -0.76
CA VAL A 100 8.73 -8.08 -2.02
C VAL A 100 9.40 -9.33 -2.59
N VAL A 101 10.73 -9.39 -2.58
CA VAL A 101 11.50 -10.54 -3.05
C VAL A 101 11.21 -11.80 -2.22
N LEU A 102 11.22 -11.70 -0.89
CA LEU A 102 10.87 -12.81 0.01
C LEU A 102 9.43 -13.27 -0.19
N GLY A 103 8.50 -12.32 -0.35
CA GLY A 103 7.08 -12.59 -0.63
C GLY A 103 6.87 -13.34 -1.95
N ALA A 104 7.61 -12.99 -2.99
CA ALA A 104 7.58 -13.69 -4.27
C ALA A 104 8.22 -15.09 -4.16
N ALA A 105 9.37 -15.20 -3.49
CA ALA A 105 10.11 -16.44 -3.35
C ALA A 105 9.31 -17.54 -2.63
N TYR A 106 8.69 -17.23 -1.48
CA TYR A 106 7.91 -18.24 -0.75
C TYR A 106 6.66 -18.68 -1.55
N ARG A 107 6.02 -17.75 -2.28
CA ARG A 107 4.86 -18.10 -3.13
C ARG A 107 5.27 -19.00 -4.28
N LEU A 108 6.35 -18.68 -4.98
CA LEU A 108 6.85 -19.50 -6.08
C LEU A 108 7.20 -20.92 -5.61
N LEU A 109 7.89 -21.06 -4.46
CA LEU A 109 8.20 -22.37 -3.91
C LEU A 109 6.96 -23.15 -3.50
N SER A 110 5.92 -22.49 -2.96
CA SER A 110 4.67 -23.16 -2.61
C SER A 110 3.90 -23.70 -3.82
N PHE A 111 4.05 -23.10 -5.00
CA PHE A 111 3.47 -23.59 -6.25
C PHE A 111 4.30 -24.72 -6.92
N LEU A 112 5.61 -24.74 -6.70
CA LEU A 112 6.49 -25.74 -7.33
C LEU A 112 6.35 -27.12 -6.70
N ASP A 113 6.01 -27.22 -5.41
CA ASP A 113 5.89 -28.48 -4.68
C ASP A 113 4.74 -29.39 -5.17
N PRO A 114 3.50 -28.88 -5.36
CA PRO A 114 2.40 -29.69 -5.88
C PRO A 114 2.66 -30.19 -7.31
N ALA A 115 3.28 -29.35 -8.15
CA ALA A 115 3.61 -29.71 -9.52
C ALA A 115 4.67 -30.84 -9.59
N ARG A 116 5.63 -30.84 -8.66
CA ARG A 116 6.63 -31.91 -8.55
C ARG A 116 6.06 -33.19 -7.97
N ALA A 117 5.16 -33.11 -6.98
CA ALA A 117 4.47 -34.28 -6.43
C ALA A 117 3.57 -34.97 -7.47
N ALA A 118 3.03 -34.21 -8.45
CA ALA A 118 2.25 -34.78 -9.57
C ALA A 118 3.13 -35.40 -10.68
N GLN A 119 4.42 -35.10 -10.71
CA GLN A 119 5.39 -35.63 -11.68
C GLN A 119 6.17 -36.83 -11.13
N VAL A 120 5.62 -37.61 -10.22
CA VAL A 120 6.25 -38.87 -9.77
C VAL A 120 6.25 -39.88 -10.92
N SER A 121 7.27 -39.77 -11.79
CA SER A 121 7.68 -40.83 -12.68
C SER A 121 8.50 -41.85 -11.86
N PRO A 122 8.32 -43.16 -12.09
CA PRO A 122 9.12 -44.20 -11.43
C PRO A 122 10.64 -44.05 -11.60
N GLN A 123 11.10 -43.28 -12.57
CA GLN A 123 12.50 -42.95 -12.83
C GLN A 123 13.05 -41.75 -12.06
N ALA A 124 12.20 -40.99 -11.34
CA ALA A 124 12.62 -39.84 -10.53
C ALA A 124 13.30 -40.26 -9.21
N ASP A 125 13.24 -41.51 -8.85
CA ASP A 125 13.70 -42.05 -7.55
C ASP A 125 15.23 -41.96 -7.34
N GLU A 126 16.02 -42.02 -8.41
CA GLU A 126 17.48 -41.92 -8.30
C GLU A 126 18.01 -40.49 -8.07
N THR A 127 17.27 -39.49 -8.54
CA THR A 127 17.68 -38.07 -8.39
C THR A 127 17.11 -37.43 -7.12
N ASP A 128 16.04 -37.98 -6.60
CA ASP A 128 15.35 -37.47 -5.40
C ASP A 128 15.93 -38.00 -4.08
N SER A 129 16.75 -39.08 -4.14
CA SER A 129 17.44 -39.62 -2.94
C SER A 129 18.39 -38.63 -2.26
N LYS A 130 18.79 -37.55 -2.97
CA LYS A 130 19.65 -36.47 -2.43
C LYS A 130 18.88 -35.34 -1.77
N ARG A 131 17.56 -35.31 -1.88
CA ARG A 131 16.71 -34.30 -1.20
C ARG A 131 15.74 -35.01 -0.26
N PRO A 132 15.86 -34.81 1.05
CA PRO A 132 14.94 -35.41 2.00
C PRO A 132 13.49 -34.96 1.72
N TYR A 133 12.56 -35.91 1.84
CA TYR A 133 11.13 -35.68 1.67
C TYR A 133 10.68 -34.53 2.60
N GLY A 134 10.11 -33.47 2.02
CA GLY A 134 9.66 -32.29 2.77
C GLY A 134 10.67 -31.13 2.85
N ALA A 135 11.89 -31.28 2.28
CA ALA A 135 12.89 -30.20 2.31
C ALA A 135 12.38 -28.88 1.70
N SER A 136 11.58 -28.95 0.62
CA SER A 136 11.04 -27.74 0.01
C SER A 136 9.89 -27.15 0.83
N ARG A 137 9.13 -27.97 1.54
CA ARG A 137 8.12 -27.50 2.51
C ARG A 137 8.74 -26.73 3.68
N ASP A 138 9.88 -27.23 4.20
CA ASP A 138 10.58 -26.59 5.30
C ASP A 138 11.26 -25.29 4.82
N ALA A 139 11.83 -25.28 3.62
CA ALA A 139 12.34 -24.06 2.99
C ALA A 139 11.24 -23.00 2.78
N THR A 140 10.06 -23.42 2.32
CA THR A 140 8.90 -22.52 2.17
C THR A 140 8.46 -21.95 3.50
N LYS A 141 8.42 -22.75 4.58
CA LYS A 141 8.09 -22.26 5.92
C LYS A 141 9.12 -21.25 6.44
N GLN A 142 10.41 -21.52 6.23
CA GLN A 142 11.49 -20.60 6.62
C GLN A 142 11.38 -19.27 5.86
N LEU A 143 11.16 -19.31 4.55
CA LEU A 143 10.95 -18.10 3.75
C LEU A 143 9.72 -17.33 4.18
N TYR A 144 8.63 -18.01 4.51
CA TYR A 144 7.42 -17.36 5.04
C TYR A 144 7.67 -16.69 6.39
N ALA A 145 8.44 -17.34 7.28
CA ALA A 145 8.80 -16.76 8.56
C ALA A 145 9.67 -15.51 8.39
N LEU A 146 10.69 -15.56 7.51
CA LEU A 146 11.52 -14.41 7.17
C LEU A 146 10.70 -13.28 6.55
N TYR A 147 9.81 -13.59 5.61
CA TYR A 147 8.90 -12.63 5.01
C TYR A 147 8.04 -11.92 6.05
N THR A 148 7.39 -12.67 6.95
CA THR A 148 6.53 -12.11 8.01
C THR A 148 7.31 -11.24 9.00
N GLN A 149 8.52 -11.66 9.37
CA GLN A 149 9.41 -10.88 10.22
C GLN A 149 9.76 -9.55 9.55
N ARG A 150 10.29 -9.59 8.33
CA ARG A 150 10.68 -8.39 7.58
C ARG A 150 9.51 -7.45 7.31
N LEU A 151 8.33 -8.00 6.97
CA LEU A 151 7.11 -7.22 6.79
C LEU A 151 6.71 -6.49 8.09
N SER A 152 6.82 -7.16 9.25
CA SER A 152 6.53 -6.53 10.55
C SER A 152 7.52 -5.41 10.88
N GLU A 153 8.82 -5.62 10.64
CA GLU A 153 9.86 -4.60 10.86
C GLU A 153 9.62 -3.37 9.98
N GLU A 154 9.39 -3.58 8.68
CA GLU A 154 9.15 -2.48 7.74
C GLU A 154 7.83 -1.75 8.05
N THR A 155 6.78 -2.47 8.41
CA THR A 155 5.50 -1.86 8.84
C THR A 155 5.70 -0.95 10.04
N LYS A 156 6.48 -1.37 11.04
CA LYS A 156 6.82 -0.53 12.21
C LYS A 156 7.64 0.69 11.82
N ALA A 157 8.60 0.54 10.91
CA ALA A 157 9.41 1.65 10.42
C ALA A 157 8.53 2.69 9.69
N GLN A 158 7.62 2.23 8.83
CA GLN A 158 6.69 3.13 8.13
C GLN A 158 5.68 3.79 9.08
N GLN A 159 5.18 3.07 10.08
CA GLN A 159 4.32 3.66 11.12
C GLN A 159 5.02 4.73 11.95
N ASN A 160 6.32 4.57 12.21
CA ASN A 160 7.11 5.60 12.91
C ASN A 160 7.29 6.85 12.04
N ASN A 161 7.47 6.70 10.73
CA ASN A 161 7.57 7.82 9.79
C ASN A 161 6.23 8.56 9.60
N TYR A 162 5.12 7.84 9.70
CA TYR A 162 3.76 8.38 9.54
C TYR A 162 2.87 7.97 10.72
N PRO A 163 3.15 8.46 11.95
CA PRO A 163 2.38 8.07 13.12
C PRO A 163 0.92 8.50 12.95
N PRO A 164 -0.05 7.60 13.17
CA PRO A 164 -1.46 7.95 13.15
C PRO A 164 -1.73 8.98 14.23
N LYS A 165 -2.21 10.16 13.85
CA LYS A 165 -2.63 11.19 14.81
C LYS A 165 -4.01 10.82 15.35
N VAL A 166 -4.05 10.18 16.50
CA VAL A 166 -5.31 9.90 17.20
C VAL A 166 -5.76 11.18 17.90
N HIS A 167 -6.87 11.75 17.45
CA HIS A 167 -7.49 12.91 18.09
C HIS A 167 -8.60 12.42 19.04
N TYR A 168 -8.34 12.47 20.33
CA TYR A 168 -9.39 12.27 21.32
C TYR A 168 -10.27 13.54 21.39
N SER A 169 -11.54 13.44 20.99
CA SER A 169 -12.50 14.48 21.35
C SER A 169 -12.98 14.20 22.77
N ARG A 170 -12.69 15.06 23.73
CA ARG A 170 -13.45 15.09 24.97
C ARG A 170 -14.90 15.49 24.62
N ARG A 171 -15.82 14.59 24.90
CA ARG A 171 -17.26 14.92 24.96
C ARG A 171 -17.52 15.74 26.21
#